data_6e64aaaafc36a67329dafde96b071a39
#
_entry.id   6e64aaaafc36a67329dafde96b071a39
#
_cell.length_a   1.000
_cell.length_b   1.000
_cell.length_c   1.000
_cell.angle_alpha   90.00
_cell.angle_beta   90.00
_cell.angle_gamma   90.00
#
_symmetry.space_group_name_H-M   'P 1'
#
loop_
_entity.id
_entity.type
_entity.pdbx_description
1 polymer ?
#
loop_
_entity_poly.entity_id
_entity_poly.type
_entity_poly.pdbx_seq_one_letter_code
_entity_poly.pdbx_strand_id
1 'polypeptide(L)'
;MISMHASAVCRVVDGYTGKPLEGSALSCTLDGVFCRPVAKQGGYLVLLNLSPGRHRLALCCRGYQEEWVEFQADGGTRELDITMKPGAGYPFRQTITRLELTVEAAGHPAAGRQLWLAPSGLFELKLAQTKAEAGEEQLRLYCKGPEETAPMGAYLIADGTNSEIVGLRSFEREMGMLTTPLRHAHSRGKLLLPAQRYHTGPDGKLAAVFRAACTVEVYAEEAGLLASLKLEEGENRQTIPL
;
A
#
# COMPACT_ATOMS: atom_id res chain seq x y z
N MET A 1 -17.29 -36.03 6.27
CA MET A 1 -17.69 -34.62 6.44
C MET A 1 -16.59 -33.76 5.84
N ILE A 2 -16.87 -32.98 4.80
CA ILE A 2 -15.86 -32.07 4.23
C ILE A 2 -15.90 -30.81 5.07
N SER A 3 -14.84 -30.56 5.85
CA SER A 3 -14.68 -29.32 6.59
C SER A 3 -14.11 -28.26 5.65
N MET A 4 -14.79 -27.14 5.47
CA MET A 4 -14.29 -25.99 4.72
C MET A 4 -13.68 -24.99 5.71
N HIS A 5 -12.41 -24.67 5.51
CA HIS A 5 -11.68 -23.73 6.36
C HIS A 5 -11.22 -22.53 5.52
N ALA A 6 -11.50 -21.30 6.01
CA ALA A 6 -10.99 -20.09 5.39
C ALA A 6 -9.51 -19.91 5.75
N SER A 7 -8.63 -20.05 4.77
CA SER A 7 -7.18 -19.90 4.97
C SER A 7 -6.72 -18.44 4.77
N ALA A 8 -7.36 -17.69 3.88
CA ALA A 8 -7.13 -16.26 3.75
C ALA A 8 -8.41 -15.53 3.36
N VAL A 9 -8.58 -14.31 3.87
CA VAL A 9 -9.62 -13.36 3.51
C VAL A 9 -8.96 -12.11 2.98
N CYS A 10 -9.14 -11.83 1.69
CA CYS A 10 -8.56 -10.68 1.04
C CYS A 10 -9.63 -9.60 0.87
N ARG A 11 -9.36 -8.38 1.32
CA ARG A 11 -10.16 -7.21 1.01
C ARG A 11 -9.51 -6.48 -0.15
N VAL A 12 -10.20 -6.35 -1.28
CA VAL A 12 -9.66 -5.75 -2.50
C VAL A 12 -10.33 -4.41 -2.74
N VAL A 13 -9.53 -3.36 -2.85
CA VAL A 13 -10.00 -1.99 -3.05
C VAL A 13 -9.34 -1.34 -4.27
N ASP A 14 -10.08 -0.43 -4.88
CA ASP A 14 -9.58 0.47 -5.91
C ASP A 14 -8.69 1.54 -5.25
N GLY A 15 -7.42 1.57 -5.61
CA GLY A 15 -6.43 2.50 -5.02
C GLY A 15 -6.65 3.97 -5.38
N TYR A 16 -7.46 4.26 -6.40
CA TYR A 16 -7.81 5.63 -6.75
C TYR A 16 -9.05 6.14 -6.02
N THR A 17 -10.09 5.33 -5.88
CA THR A 17 -11.36 5.73 -5.27
C THR A 17 -11.51 5.30 -3.82
N GLY A 18 -10.73 4.32 -3.36
CA GLY A 18 -10.88 3.67 -2.07
C GLY A 18 -12.08 2.72 -1.97
N LYS A 19 -12.83 2.55 -3.08
CA LYS A 19 -14.02 1.71 -3.09
C LYS A 19 -13.67 0.23 -3.23
N PRO A 20 -14.46 -0.67 -2.64
CA PRO A 20 -14.31 -2.10 -2.86
C PRO A 20 -14.44 -2.47 -4.34
N LEU A 21 -13.61 -3.42 -4.78
CA LEU A 21 -13.73 -4.02 -6.12
C LEU A 21 -14.49 -5.34 -6.04
N GLU A 22 -15.52 -5.48 -6.89
CA GLU A 22 -16.31 -6.70 -6.92
C GLU A 22 -15.49 -7.89 -7.44
N GLY A 23 -15.56 -9.01 -6.73
CA GLY A 23 -14.77 -10.20 -7.03
C GLY A 23 -15.01 -10.79 -8.43
N SER A 24 -16.19 -10.53 -9.04
CA SER A 24 -16.50 -10.95 -10.41
C SER A 24 -15.66 -10.24 -11.48
N ALA A 25 -15.09 -9.08 -11.17
CA ALA A 25 -14.21 -8.34 -12.07
C ALA A 25 -12.73 -8.77 -11.97
N LEU A 26 -12.40 -9.64 -11.01
CA LEU A 26 -11.05 -10.04 -10.69
C LEU A 26 -10.71 -11.42 -11.26
N SER A 27 -9.56 -11.54 -11.88
CA SER A 27 -8.89 -12.80 -12.20
C SER A 27 -7.78 -13.05 -11.19
N CYS A 28 -7.74 -14.25 -10.62
CA CYS A 28 -6.82 -14.61 -9.56
C CYS A 28 -5.94 -15.79 -9.94
N THR A 29 -4.67 -15.74 -9.61
CA THR A 29 -3.75 -16.88 -9.63
C THR A 29 -3.13 -17.08 -8.26
N LEU A 30 -3.06 -18.31 -7.80
CA LEU A 30 -2.38 -18.71 -6.57
C LEU A 30 -1.18 -19.58 -6.94
N ASP A 31 0.00 -19.17 -6.54
CA ASP A 31 1.26 -19.87 -6.85
C ASP A 31 1.44 -20.12 -8.38
N GLY A 32 0.99 -19.13 -9.19
CA GLY A 32 1.05 -19.22 -10.65
C GLY A 32 -0.08 -20.03 -11.30
N VAL A 33 -0.98 -20.64 -10.53
CA VAL A 33 -2.10 -21.43 -11.04
C VAL A 33 -3.41 -20.64 -10.90
N PHE A 34 -4.22 -20.61 -11.97
CA PHE A 34 -5.53 -19.96 -11.93
C PHE A 34 -6.38 -20.54 -10.80
N CYS A 35 -6.99 -19.68 -10.01
CA CYS A 35 -7.87 -20.05 -8.92
C CYS A 35 -9.16 -19.21 -8.92
N ARG A 36 -10.19 -19.73 -8.26
CA ARG A 36 -11.47 -19.05 -8.07
C ARG A 36 -11.78 -18.93 -6.58
N PRO A 37 -11.33 -17.84 -5.92
CA PRO A 37 -11.74 -17.56 -4.56
C PRO A 37 -13.25 -17.40 -4.42
N VAL A 38 -13.78 -17.62 -3.24
CA VAL A 38 -15.19 -17.33 -2.95
C VAL A 38 -15.35 -15.82 -2.81
N ALA A 39 -16.00 -15.19 -3.77
CA ALA A 39 -16.29 -13.76 -3.72
C ALA A 39 -17.45 -13.46 -2.76
N LYS A 40 -17.28 -12.41 -1.96
CA LYS A 40 -18.29 -11.86 -1.05
C LYS A 40 -18.48 -10.37 -1.34
N GLN A 41 -19.62 -9.82 -0.92
CA GLN A 41 -19.89 -8.38 -1.02
C GLN A 41 -18.81 -7.54 -0.33
N GLY A 42 -18.61 -6.31 -0.79
CA GLY A 42 -17.65 -5.38 -0.19
C GLY A 42 -16.20 -5.65 -0.59
N GLY A 43 -15.96 -6.32 -1.73
CA GLY A 43 -14.62 -6.58 -2.26
C GLY A 43 -13.86 -7.70 -1.54
N TYR A 44 -14.58 -8.59 -0.84
CA TYR A 44 -13.92 -9.70 -0.16
C TYR A 44 -13.77 -10.92 -1.05
N LEU A 45 -12.58 -11.52 -1.01
CA LEU A 45 -12.24 -12.81 -1.61
C LEU A 45 -11.78 -13.76 -0.53
N VAL A 46 -12.34 -14.98 -0.49
CA VAL A 46 -11.98 -16.00 0.50
C VAL A 46 -11.29 -17.17 -0.19
N LEU A 47 -10.06 -17.44 0.21
CA LEU A 47 -9.29 -18.62 -0.18
C LEU A 47 -9.52 -19.71 0.86
N LEU A 48 -9.90 -20.89 0.39
CA LEU A 48 -10.27 -22.02 1.25
C LEU A 48 -9.23 -23.13 1.17
N ASN A 49 -9.03 -23.82 2.30
CA ASN A 49 -8.30 -25.09 2.41
C ASN A 49 -6.90 -25.05 1.76
N LEU A 50 -6.15 -23.96 1.98
CA LEU A 50 -4.76 -23.89 1.53
C LEU A 50 -3.89 -24.81 2.39
N SER A 51 -2.91 -25.43 1.76
CA SER A 51 -1.87 -26.16 2.48
C SER A 51 -1.04 -25.21 3.35
N PRO A 52 -0.53 -25.64 4.50
CA PRO A 52 0.44 -24.84 5.24
C PRO A 52 1.65 -24.51 4.38
N GLY A 53 2.08 -23.25 4.41
CA GLY A 53 3.23 -22.82 3.63
C GLY A 53 3.13 -21.38 3.14
N ARG A 54 4.14 -20.95 2.39
CA ARG A 54 4.18 -19.63 1.74
C ARG A 54 3.41 -19.71 0.42
N HIS A 55 2.54 -18.74 0.23
CA HIS A 55 1.71 -18.62 -0.97
C HIS A 55 1.87 -17.23 -1.59
N ARG A 56 1.72 -17.16 -2.92
CA ARG A 56 1.67 -15.93 -3.68
C ARG A 56 0.35 -15.84 -4.42
N LEU A 57 -0.48 -14.87 -4.04
CA LEU A 57 -1.72 -14.54 -4.72
C LEU A 57 -1.47 -13.37 -5.66
N ALA A 58 -1.76 -13.54 -6.96
CA ALA A 58 -1.76 -12.45 -7.92
C ALA A 58 -3.18 -12.17 -8.42
N LEU A 59 -3.50 -10.88 -8.60
CA LEU A 59 -4.79 -10.37 -9.01
C LEU A 59 -4.64 -9.49 -10.24
N CYS A 60 -5.49 -9.76 -11.24
CA CYS A 60 -5.61 -8.96 -12.45
C CYS A 60 -7.03 -8.44 -12.57
N CYS A 61 -7.19 -7.18 -12.98
CA CYS A 61 -8.45 -6.57 -13.32
C CYS A 61 -8.27 -5.62 -14.50
N ARG A 62 -9.25 -5.56 -15.40
CA ARG A 62 -9.19 -4.65 -16.55
C ARG A 62 -9.10 -3.19 -16.08
N GLY A 63 -8.12 -2.45 -16.58
CA GLY A 63 -7.89 -1.07 -16.24
C GLY A 63 -7.00 -0.87 -15.01
N TYR A 64 -6.53 -1.94 -14.39
CA TYR A 64 -5.61 -1.89 -13.25
C TYR A 64 -4.27 -2.52 -13.60
N GLN A 65 -3.25 -2.16 -12.83
CA GLN A 65 -1.98 -2.88 -12.83
C GLN A 65 -2.18 -4.23 -12.14
N GLU A 66 -1.42 -5.24 -12.53
CA GLU A 66 -1.37 -6.50 -11.79
C GLU A 66 -0.82 -6.25 -10.39
N GLU A 67 -1.49 -6.82 -9.39
CA GLU A 67 -1.03 -6.74 -7.99
C GLU A 67 -0.87 -8.14 -7.44
N TRP A 68 0.14 -8.33 -6.58
CA TRP A 68 0.40 -9.61 -5.93
C TRP A 68 0.78 -9.43 -4.46
N VAL A 69 0.44 -10.41 -3.66
CA VAL A 69 0.76 -10.46 -2.24
C VAL A 69 1.27 -11.85 -1.87
N GLU A 70 2.32 -11.90 -1.07
CA GLU A 70 2.81 -13.13 -0.46
C GLU A 70 2.35 -13.21 0.99
N PHE A 71 1.93 -14.40 1.42
CA PHE A 71 1.48 -14.64 2.78
C PHE A 71 1.79 -16.06 3.21
N GLN A 72 1.84 -16.27 4.53
CA GLN A 72 2.04 -17.57 5.14
C GLN A 72 0.69 -18.14 5.58
N ALA A 73 0.30 -19.31 5.07
CA ALA A 73 -0.80 -20.10 5.60
C ALA A 73 -0.27 -21.02 6.71
N ASP A 74 -0.86 -20.97 7.89
CA ASP A 74 -0.43 -21.72 9.08
C ASP A 74 -1.59 -22.49 9.76
N GLY A 75 -2.69 -22.67 9.03
CA GLY A 75 -3.92 -23.29 9.55
C GLY A 75 -4.89 -22.32 10.20
N GLY A 76 -4.50 -21.05 10.45
CA GLY A 76 -5.38 -19.94 10.81
C GLY A 76 -5.91 -19.20 9.59
N THR A 77 -6.84 -18.25 9.80
CA THR A 77 -7.30 -17.33 8.74
C THR A 77 -6.41 -16.12 8.68
N ARG A 78 -5.85 -15.82 7.50
CA ARG A 78 -5.06 -14.61 7.25
C ARG A 78 -5.94 -13.52 6.64
N GLU A 79 -5.82 -12.31 7.14
CA GLU A 79 -6.44 -11.12 6.56
C GLU A 79 -5.42 -10.37 5.71
N LEU A 80 -5.82 -10.04 4.47
CA LEU A 80 -4.96 -9.38 3.48
C LEU A 80 -5.70 -8.19 2.88
N ASP A 81 -5.14 -6.99 3.01
CA ASP A 81 -5.61 -5.79 2.32
C ASP A 81 -4.85 -5.61 1.01
N ILE A 82 -5.57 -5.60 -0.10
CA ILE A 82 -5.00 -5.51 -1.45
C ILE A 82 -5.54 -4.27 -2.14
N THR A 83 -4.66 -3.37 -2.53
CA THR A 83 -4.99 -2.13 -3.24
C THR A 83 -4.63 -2.27 -4.71
N MET A 84 -5.64 -2.34 -5.58
CA MET A 84 -5.48 -2.40 -7.03
C MET A 84 -5.17 -1.01 -7.58
N LYS A 85 -3.99 -0.84 -8.19
CA LYS A 85 -3.54 0.44 -8.72
C LYS A 85 -4.07 0.70 -10.12
N PRO A 86 -4.53 1.93 -10.44
CA PRO A 86 -4.92 2.29 -11.79
C PRO A 86 -3.83 1.98 -12.81
N GLY A 87 -4.20 1.31 -13.89
CA GLY A 87 -3.38 1.06 -15.06
C GLY A 87 -3.72 1.99 -16.23
N ALA A 88 -3.11 1.75 -17.39
CA ALA A 88 -3.30 2.57 -18.58
C ALA A 88 -4.75 2.66 -19.08
N GLY A 89 -5.56 1.60 -18.86
CA GLY A 89 -6.97 1.54 -19.28
C GLY A 89 -7.98 1.95 -18.21
N TYR A 90 -7.54 2.55 -17.09
CA TYR A 90 -8.44 2.96 -16.02
C TYR A 90 -9.30 4.17 -16.42
N PRO A 91 -10.63 4.15 -16.21
CA PRO A 91 -11.54 5.20 -16.66
C PRO A 91 -11.55 6.41 -15.70
N PHE A 92 -10.52 7.23 -15.76
CA PHE A 92 -10.48 8.48 -14.99
C PHE A 92 -11.59 9.44 -15.45
N ARG A 93 -12.27 10.08 -14.50
CA ARG A 93 -13.35 11.04 -14.76
C ARG A 93 -12.92 12.50 -14.67
N GLN A 94 -11.69 12.77 -14.26
CA GLN A 94 -11.12 14.12 -14.06
C GLN A 94 -9.66 14.15 -14.45
N THR A 95 -9.09 15.35 -14.55
CA THR A 95 -7.64 15.53 -14.71
C THR A 95 -6.93 14.84 -13.54
N ILE A 96 -5.87 14.15 -13.83
CA ILE A 96 -5.07 13.37 -12.88
C ILE A 96 -3.61 13.82 -12.94
N THR A 97 -2.90 13.55 -11.87
CA THR A 97 -1.44 13.67 -11.80
C THR A 97 -0.82 12.29 -12.03
N ARG A 98 -0.07 12.13 -13.09
CA ARG A 98 0.66 10.90 -13.40
C ARG A 98 2.13 11.07 -13.11
N LEU A 99 2.74 10.06 -12.53
CA LEU A 99 4.18 9.97 -12.32
C LEU A 99 4.71 8.75 -13.08
N GLU A 100 5.66 8.98 -13.99
CA GLU A 100 6.58 7.97 -14.49
C GLU A 100 7.91 8.18 -13.76
N LEU A 101 8.27 7.25 -12.89
CA LEU A 101 9.49 7.29 -12.09
C LEU A 101 10.49 6.27 -12.60
N THR A 102 11.68 6.74 -13.00
CA THR A 102 12.82 5.88 -13.31
C THR A 102 13.73 5.82 -12.09
N VAL A 103 14.12 4.61 -11.69
CA VAL A 103 15.04 4.38 -10.57
C VAL A 103 16.32 3.77 -11.12
N GLU A 104 17.45 4.34 -10.74
CA GLU A 104 18.76 3.92 -11.18
C GLU A 104 19.64 3.50 -10.00
N ALA A 105 20.34 2.39 -10.12
CA ALA A 105 21.37 1.96 -9.20
C ALA A 105 22.72 1.92 -9.94
N ALA A 106 23.68 2.69 -9.47
CA ALA A 106 25.01 2.82 -10.09
C ALA A 106 24.95 3.13 -11.61
N GLY A 107 24.00 3.98 -12.04
CA GLY A 107 23.83 4.38 -13.45
C GLY A 107 23.11 3.35 -14.34
N HIS A 108 22.56 2.30 -13.78
CA HIS A 108 21.78 1.28 -14.48
C HIS A 108 20.33 1.22 -13.97
N PRO A 109 19.36 0.81 -14.81
CA PRO A 109 17.98 0.62 -14.38
C PRO A 109 17.88 -0.33 -13.19
N ALA A 110 17.25 0.12 -12.10
CA ALA A 110 17.05 -0.67 -10.89
C ALA A 110 15.78 -1.53 -11.04
N ALA A 111 15.90 -2.67 -11.73
CA ALA A 111 14.79 -3.57 -12.00
C ALA A 111 14.31 -4.33 -10.74
N GLY A 112 12.98 -4.55 -10.64
CA GLY A 112 12.36 -5.36 -9.59
C GLY A 112 12.46 -4.78 -8.18
N ARG A 113 12.79 -3.48 -8.03
CA ARG A 113 12.92 -2.85 -6.72
C ARG A 113 11.58 -2.51 -6.14
N GLN A 114 11.40 -2.83 -4.86
CA GLN A 114 10.22 -2.43 -4.11
C GLN A 114 10.39 -1.01 -3.57
N LEU A 115 9.41 -0.16 -3.83
CA LEU A 115 9.35 1.22 -3.35
C LEU A 115 8.00 1.51 -2.73
N TRP A 116 7.98 2.46 -1.81
CA TRP A 116 6.77 3.04 -1.26
C TRP A 116 6.63 4.48 -1.73
N LEU A 117 5.47 4.82 -2.26
CA LEU A 117 5.10 6.18 -2.64
C LEU A 117 4.04 6.68 -1.66
N ALA A 118 4.34 7.78 -0.98
CA ALA A 118 3.50 8.35 0.06
C ALA A 118 3.16 9.81 -0.29
N PRO A 119 1.97 10.07 -0.89
CA PRO A 119 1.55 11.42 -1.22
C PRO A 119 1.16 12.21 0.03
N SER A 120 1.60 13.46 0.11
CA SER A 120 1.20 14.44 1.11
C SER A 120 0.09 15.37 0.58
N GLY A 121 -0.66 15.99 1.49
CA GLY A 121 -1.68 17.00 1.14
C GLY A 121 -3.07 16.43 0.82
N LEU A 122 -3.24 15.11 0.70
CA LEU A 122 -4.55 14.49 0.45
C LEU A 122 -5.23 14.03 1.73
N PHE A 123 -4.55 13.26 2.54
CA PHE A 123 -4.95 12.78 3.85
C PHE A 123 -3.70 12.62 4.70
N GLU A 124 -3.77 13.07 5.95
CA GLU A 124 -2.62 13.03 6.83
C GLU A 124 -3.05 12.67 8.26
N LEU A 125 -2.35 11.75 8.86
CA LEU A 125 -2.33 11.56 10.30
C LEU A 125 -1.09 12.25 10.85
N LYS A 126 -1.17 12.73 12.08
CA LYS A 126 -0.05 13.40 12.77
C LYS A 126 0.15 12.81 14.15
N LEU A 127 1.38 12.50 14.51
CA LEU A 127 1.72 12.02 15.84
C LEU A 127 1.37 13.09 16.89
N ALA A 128 0.45 12.75 17.80
CA ALA A 128 -0.10 13.67 18.81
C ALA A 128 0.63 13.59 20.16
N GLN A 129 1.17 12.43 20.52
CA GLN A 129 1.96 12.24 21.74
C GLN A 129 3.31 12.95 21.66
N THR A 130 3.88 13.32 22.80
CA THR A 130 5.16 14.08 22.87
C THR A 130 6.28 13.31 22.20
N LYS A 131 6.34 12.01 22.43
CA LYS A 131 7.29 11.07 21.82
C LYS A 131 6.63 9.71 21.70
N ALA A 132 6.87 9.04 20.60
CA ALA A 132 6.61 7.62 20.43
C ALA A 132 7.96 6.90 20.49
N GLU A 133 8.10 5.91 21.35
CA GLU A 133 9.35 5.18 21.53
C GLU A 133 9.43 4.00 20.56
N ALA A 134 10.64 3.59 20.21
CA ALA A 134 10.83 2.34 19.48
C ALA A 134 10.24 1.17 20.29
N GLY A 135 9.54 0.27 19.63
CA GLY A 135 8.83 -0.85 20.24
C GLY A 135 7.36 -0.58 20.56
N GLU A 136 6.87 0.66 20.46
CA GLU A 136 5.44 0.94 20.65
C GLU A 136 4.60 0.40 19.48
N GLU A 137 3.45 -0.18 19.81
CA GLU A 137 2.43 -0.64 18.85
C GLU A 137 1.16 0.22 18.86
N GLN A 138 1.06 1.13 19.81
CA GLN A 138 -0.05 2.06 19.97
C GLN A 138 0.44 3.49 19.82
N LEU A 139 -0.19 4.26 18.92
CA LEU A 139 0.15 5.65 18.71
C LEU A 139 -1.06 6.54 18.94
N ARG A 140 -0.86 7.63 19.65
CA ARG A 140 -1.85 8.70 19.67
C ARG A 140 -1.67 9.56 18.44
N LEU A 141 -2.70 9.60 17.58
CA LEU A 141 -2.67 10.27 16.30
C LEU A 141 -3.76 11.33 16.22
N TYR A 142 -3.42 12.47 15.68
CA TYR A 142 -4.38 13.48 15.27
C TYR A 142 -4.75 13.25 13.80
N CYS A 143 -6.05 13.12 13.51
CA CYS A 143 -6.60 13.04 12.16
C CYS A 143 -7.18 14.38 11.76
N LYS A 144 -6.77 14.94 10.63
CA LYS A 144 -7.38 16.13 10.05
C LYS A 144 -8.59 15.70 9.20
N GLY A 145 -9.76 15.63 9.83
CA GLY A 145 -11.00 15.17 9.20
C GLY A 145 -11.75 14.18 10.09
N PRO A 146 -12.85 13.59 9.62
CA PRO A 146 -13.57 12.55 10.35
C PRO A 146 -12.66 11.33 10.58
N GLU A 147 -12.56 10.86 11.82
CA GLU A 147 -11.74 9.68 12.18
C GLU A 147 -12.11 8.44 11.38
N GLU A 148 -13.39 8.28 11.05
CA GLU A 148 -13.95 7.19 10.24
C GLU A 148 -13.37 7.12 8.81
N THR A 149 -12.71 8.20 8.36
CA THR A 149 -12.10 8.25 7.02
C THR A 149 -10.63 7.86 6.98
N ALA A 150 -10.00 7.62 8.14
CA ALA A 150 -8.62 7.16 8.18
C ALA A 150 -8.51 5.76 7.56
N PRO A 151 -7.88 5.61 6.38
CA PRO A 151 -7.77 4.31 5.75
C PRO A 151 -6.84 3.40 6.56
N MET A 152 -7.25 2.15 6.77
CA MET A 152 -6.35 1.13 7.29
C MET A 152 -5.34 0.75 6.19
N GLY A 153 -4.12 0.43 6.57
CA GLY A 153 -3.08 0.07 5.62
C GLY A 153 -1.70 0.63 5.98
N ALA A 154 -0.83 0.72 4.99
CA ALA A 154 0.53 1.19 5.18
C ALA A 154 0.61 2.73 5.21
N TYR A 155 1.46 3.23 6.11
CA TYR A 155 1.80 4.64 6.24
C TYR A 155 3.30 4.82 6.31
N LEU A 156 3.81 5.86 5.68
CA LEU A 156 5.16 6.34 5.88
C LEU A 156 5.17 7.36 7.03
N ILE A 157 5.94 7.09 8.08
CA ILE A 157 6.31 8.13 9.05
C ILE A 157 7.49 8.89 8.43
N ALA A 158 7.23 10.14 8.02
CA ALA A 158 8.24 10.98 7.39
C ALA A 158 9.06 11.68 8.49
N ASP A 159 10.25 11.14 8.80
CA ASP A 159 11.15 11.62 9.86
C ASP A 159 12.65 11.56 9.48
N GLY A 160 12.97 12.01 8.27
CA GLY A 160 14.35 12.03 7.77
C GLY A 160 14.98 10.63 7.77
N THR A 161 16.12 10.48 8.46
CA THR A 161 16.82 9.17 8.56
C THR A 161 16.07 8.13 9.40
N ASN A 162 15.13 8.55 10.23
CA ASN A 162 14.28 7.67 11.03
C ASN A 162 12.94 7.35 10.35
N SER A 163 12.79 7.71 9.08
CA SER A 163 11.58 7.38 8.33
C SER A 163 11.39 5.87 8.26
N GLU A 164 10.13 5.42 8.44
CA GLU A 164 9.79 4.00 8.37
C GLU A 164 8.36 3.78 7.87
N ILE A 165 8.11 2.59 7.33
CA ILE A 165 6.75 2.15 6.97
C ILE A 165 6.13 1.43 8.16
N VAL A 166 4.92 1.84 8.52
CA VAL A 166 4.10 1.22 9.55
C VAL A 166 2.75 0.80 8.96
N GLY A 167 2.21 -0.30 9.42
CA GLY A 167 0.85 -0.70 9.08
C GLY A 167 -0.13 -0.23 10.16
N LEU A 168 -1.18 0.48 9.80
CA LEU A 168 -2.27 0.86 10.70
C LEU A 168 -3.39 -0.18 10.60
N ARG A 169 -3.61 -0.94 11.69
CA ARG A 169 -4.60 -2.01 11.77
C ARG A 169 -5.98 -1.51 12.21
N SER A 170 -6.01 -0.54 13.12
CA SER A 170 -7.23 0.11 13.57
C SER A 170 -6.94 1.55 14.00
N PHE A 171 -7.98 2.40 13.96
CA PHE A 171 -7.90 3.78 14.41
C PHE A 171 -9.23 4.17 15.05
N GLU A 172 -9.23 4.37 16.36
CA GLU A 172 -10.41 4.73 17.14
C GLU A 172 -10.04 5.73 18.24
N ARG A 173 -10.83 6.79 18.41
CA ARG A 173 -10.65 7.79 19.48
C ARG A 173 -9.22 8.32 19.60
N GLU A 174 -8.64 8.72 18.47
CA GLU A 174 -7.24 9.19 18.36
C GLU A 174 -6.17 8.10 18.63
N MET A 175 -6.54 6.86 18.84
CA MET A 175 -5.59 5.76 19.05
C MET A 175 -5.47 4.90 17.81
N GLY A 176 -4.29 4.86 17.23
CA GLY A 176 -3.90 3.98 16.14
C GLY A 176 -3.18 2.74 16.66
N MET A 177 -3.62 1.56 16.23
CA MET A 177 -2.95 0.30 16.49
C MET A 177 -2.12 -0.10 15.29
N LEU A 178 -0.84 -0.35 15.50
CA LEU A 178 0.06 -0.79 14.44
C LEU A 178 0.03 -2.31 14.28
N THR A 179 0.36 -2.77 13.08
CA THR A 179 0.54 -4.20 12.78
C THR A 179 1.88 -4.74 13.27
N THR A 180 2.87 -3.86 13.39
CA THR A 180 4.23 -4.15 13.87
C THR A 180 4.70 -3.00 14.74
N PRO A 181 5.53 -3.25 15.76
CA PRO A 181 6.11 -2.19 16.59
C PRO A 181 6.94 -1.20 15.78
N LEU A 182 7.04 0.05 16.27
CA LEU A 182 7.95 1.06 15.72
C LEU A 182 9.40 0.58 15.79
N ARG A 183 10.16 0.82 14.72
CA ARG A 183 11.61 0.57 14.70
C ARG A 183 12.40 1.74 15.28
N HIS A 184 11.88 2.95 15.12
CA HIS A 184 12.52 4.18 15.53
C HIS A 184 11.64 4.98 16.49
N ALA A 185 12.27 5.85 17.30
CA ALA A 185 11.53 6.80 18.11
C ALA A 185 11.19 8.05 17.28
N HIS A 186 9.95 8.55 17.44
CA HIS A 186 9.45 9.72 16.72
C HIS A 186 8.93 10.80 17.66
N SER A 187 9.21 12.04 17.34
CA SER A 187 8.71 13.20 18.10
C SER A 187 7.31 13.62 17.65
N ARG A 188 6.61 14.35 18.51
CA ARG A 188 5.32 14.97 18.22
C ARG A 188 5.33 15.74 16.91
N GLY A 189 4.24 15.64 16.16
CA GLY A 189 4.02 16.41 14.94
C GLY A 189 4.52 15.75 13.67
N LYS A 190 5.18 14.58 13.76
CA LYS A 190 5.55 13.82 12.57
C LYS A 190 4.30 13.35 11.82
N LEU A 191 4.37 13.44 10.49
CA LEU A 191 3.29 13.03 9.60
C LEU A 191 3.36 11.52 9.33
N LEU A 192 2.20 10.89 9.33
CA LEU A 192 1.98 9.56 8.79
C LEU A 192 1.22 9.75 7.47
N LEU A 193 1.89 9.50 6.37
CA LEU A 193 1.38 9.66 5.01
C LEU A 193 0.92 8.29 4.49
N PRO A 194 -0.31 8.16 3.96
CA PRO A 194 -0.75 6.91 3.34
C PRO A 194 0.24 6.48 2.27
N ALA A 195 0.77 5.27 2.37
CA ALA A 195 1.81 4.77 1.50
C ALA A 195 1.31 3.60 0.65
N GLN A 196 1.67 3.60 -0.62
CA GLN A 196 1.38 2.49 -1.52
C GLN A 196 2.68 1.87 -2.02
N ARG A 197 2.70 0.55 -2.07
CA ARG A 197 3.83 -0.23 -2.53
C ARG A 197 3.83 -0.35 -4.05
N TYR A 198 4.98 -0.12 -4.67
CA TYR A 198 5.21 -0.27 -6.10
C TYR A 198 6.45 -1.12 -6.35
N HIS A 199 6.55 -1.68 -7.55
CA HIS A 199 7.75 -2.37 -8.03
C HIS A 199 8.19 -1.77 -9.34
N THR A 200 9.50 -1.60 -9.52
CA THR A 200 10.05 -1.20 -10.81
C THR A 200 10.01 -2.35 -11.79
N GLY A 201 9.67 -2.04 -13.05
CA GLY A 201 9.76 -2.98 -14.16
C GLY A 201 11.22 -3.35 -14.52
N PRO A 202 11.40 -4.20 -15.55
CA PRO A 202 12.73 -4.58 -16.03
C PRO A 202 13.59 -3.40 -16.49
N ASP A 203 12.95 -2.31 -16.89
CA ASP A 203 13.56 -1.05 -17.33
C ASP A 203 13.80 -0.05 -16.18
N GLY A 204 13.63 -0.49 -14.92
CA GLY A 204 13.78 0.36 -13.75
C GLY A 204 12.65 1.36 -13.55
N LYS A 205 11.55 1.28 -14.32
CA LYS A 205 10.46 2.24 -14.27
C LYS A 205 9.27 1.72 -13.47
N LEU A 206 8.54 2.67 -12.86
CA LEU A 206 7.20 2.45 -12.33
C LEU A 206 6.28 3.60 -12.74
N ALA A 207 4.98 3.34 -12.76
CA ALA A 207 3.94 4.34 -13.02
C ALA A 207 2.99 4.43 -11.83
N ALA A 208 2.70 5.66 -11.41
CA ALA A 208 1.74 5.95 -10.34
C ALA A 208 0.77 7.06 -10.77
N VAL A 209 -0.42 7.08 -10.15
CA VAL A 209 -1.45 8.08 -10.42
C VAL A 209 -1.99 8.65 -9.12
N PHE A 210 -2.11 9.96 -9.08
CA PHE A 210 -2.63 10.72 -7.95
C PHE A 210 -3.82 11.58 -8.39
N ARG A 211 -4.71 11.91 -7.44
CA ARG A 211 -5.95 12.64 -7.73
C ARG A 211 -5.74 14.12 -8.08
N ALA A 212 -4.66 14.69 -7.58
CA ALA A 212 -4.33 16.11 -7.73
C ALA A 212 -2.81 16.29 -7.66
N ALA A 213 -2.34 17.48 -7.96
CA ALA A 213 -0.98 17.91 -7.67
C ALA A 213 -0.66 17.67 -6.19
N CYS A 214 0.49 17.09 -5.89
CA CYS A 214 0.90 16.73 -4.53
C CYS A 214 2.42 16.63 -4.44
N THR A 215 2.93 16.54 -3.23
CA THR A 215 4.30 16.08 -3.00
C THR A 215 4.27 14.60 -2.65
N VAL A 216 5.17 13.83 -3.26
CA VAL A 216 5.26 12.38 -3.04
C VAL A 216 6.61 12.06 -2.42
N GLU A 217 6.58 11.46 -1.23
CA GLU A 217 7.75 10.89 -0.60
C GLU A 217 8.01 9.50 -1.20
N VAL A 218 9.24 9.29 -1.68
CA VAL A 218 9.68 8.00 -2.23
C VAL A 218 10.59 7.34 -1.20
N TYR A 219 10.19 6.15 -0.76
CA TYR A 219 10.89 5.42 0.29
C TYR A 219 11.21 3.99 -0.14
N ALA A 220 12.40 3.51 0.21
CA ALA A 220 12.81 2.11 0.08
C ALA A 220 13.23 1.57 1.44
N GLU A 221 12.80 0.35 1.81
CA GLU A 221 13.11 -0.20 3.15
C GLU A 221 14.62 -0.35 3.40
N GLU A 222 15.39 -0.64 2.36
CA GLU A 222 16.83 -0.85 2.43
C GLU A 222 17.65 0.46 2.45
N ALA A 223 17.10 1.55 1.89
CA ALA A 223 17.83 2.80 1.67
C ALA A 223 17.19 4.02 2.37
N GLY A 224 16.01 3.86 2.97
CA GLY A 224 15.29 4.95 3.63
C GLY A 224 14.55 5.87 2.65
N LEU A 225 14.44 7.16 3.00
CA LEU A 225 13.82 8.18 2.17
C LEU A 225 14.77 8.54 1.01
N LEU A 226 14.35 8.25 -0.22
CA LEU A 226 15.13 8.47 -1.43
C LEU A 226 14.94 9.86 -2.01
N ALA A 227 13.68 10.33 -2.07
CA ALA A 227 13.34 11.61 -2.68
C ALA A 227 12.00 12.14 -2.18
N SER A 228 11.83 13.45 -2.28
CA SER A 228 10.57 14.17 -2.13
C SER A 228 10.26 14.87 -3.46
N LEU A 229 9.24 14.39 -4.17
CA LEU A 229 8.92 14.81 -5.53
C LEU A 229 7.70 15.71 -5.54
N LYS A 230 7.84 16.95 -5.98
CA LYS A 230 6.70 17.84 -6.21
C LYS A 230 6.12 17.54 -7.59
N LEU A 231 4.85 17.12 -7.65
CA LEU A 231 4.14 16.77 -8.86
C LEU A 231 3.08 17.83 -9.19
N GLU A 232 3.01 18.21 -10.46
CA GLU A 232 2.00 19.07 -11.03
C GLU A 232 0.88 18.22 -11.67
N GLU A 233 -0.29 18.82 -11.93
CA GLU A 233 -1.34 18.13 -12.70
C GLU A 233 -0.83 17.74 -14.09
N GLY A 234 -1.24 16.56 -14.58
CA GLY A 234 -0.80 16.00 -15.86
C GLY A 234 0.38 15.04 -15.72
N GLU A 235 1.22 14.98 -16.73
CA GLU A 235 2.32 14.01 -16.82
C GLU A 235 3.60 14.54 -16.14
N ASN A 236 4.12 13.78 -15.22
CA ASN A 236 5.40 14.05 -14.55
C ASN A 236 6.38 12.90 -14.81
N ARG A 237 7.60 13.22 -15.18
CA ARG A 237 8.68 12.25 -15.38
C ARG A 237 9.85 12.62 -14.50
N GLN A 238 10.28 11.67 -13.67
CA GLN A 238 11.35 11.87 -12.70
C GLN A 238 12.34 10.71 -12.78
N THR A 239 13.59 10.99 -12.47
CA THR A 239 14.63 9.96 -12.30
C THR A 239 15.29 10.18 -10.95
N ILE A 240 15.43 9.10 -10.17
CA ILE A 240 16.08 9.14 -8.86
C ILE A 240 17.15 8.05 -8.75
N PRO A 241 18.22 8.29 -8.01
CA PRO A 241 19.17 7.25 -7.64
C PRO A 241 18.60 6.40 -6.50
N LEU A 242 19.02 5.13 -6.46
CA LEU A 242 18.78 4.20 -5.35
C LEU A 242 20.01 4.15 -4.45
#